data_d7b22627409238c84e06357812f116a0
#
_entry.id   d7b22627409238c84e06357812f116a0
#
_cell.length_a   1.000
_cell.length_b   1.000
_cell.length_c   1.000
_cell.angle_alpha   90.00
_cell.angle_beta   90.00
_cell.angle_gamma   90.00
#
_symmetry.space_group_name_H-M   'P 1'
#
loop_
_entity.id
_entity.type
_entity.pdbx_description
1 polymer ?
#
loop_
_entity_poly.entity_id
_entity_poly.type
_entity_poly.pdbx_seq_one_letter_code
_entity_poly.pdbx_strand_id
1 'polypeptide(L)'
;MPGGRALCARLAGLIRDEPDGANNRFEVAGSLNREIQAAFGGGFDGPFWGHPSGHRYPHLSATRPRPFPPRVREGRLVERRLASRRIQSPWKLFTRASVGSQTLVGLPAVHRLLTDAVLAPRARLWPFETAWDAAVGGDGIVIAELWPSLVDCRDQPYPIKDARQVAAVRDWALDAPDALARSLARPPGLTDAEERAAREIEGWIVGSV
;
A
#
# COMPACT_ATOMS: atom_id res chain seq x y z
N MET A 1 -0.19 16.94 8.11
CA MET A 1 -1.10 16.20 7.20
C MET A 1 -0.88 14.71 7.47
N PRO A 2 -1.91 13.89 7.59
CA PRO A 2 -1.75 12.45 7.80
C PRO A 2 -0.87 11.83 6.71
N GLY A 3 0.01 10.90 7.09
CA GLY A 3 1.04 10.36 6.23
C GLY A 3 0.54 9.78 4.90
N GLY A 4 -0.61 9.11 4.91
CA GLY A 4 -1.16 8.46 3.71
C GLY A 4 -1.48 9.44 2.57
N ARG A 5 -2.21 10.53 2.82
CA ARG A 5 -2.57 11.51 1.78
C ARG A 5 -1.35 12.28 1.27
N ALA A 6 -0.41 12.62 2.16
CA ALA A 6 0.83 13.27 1.78
C ALA A 6 1.70 12.38 0.89
N LEU A 7 1.76 11.07 1.20
CA LEU A 7 2.48 10.11 0.37
C LEU A 7 1.82 9.95 -1.02
N CYS A 8 0.48 9.86 -1.09
CA CYS A 8 -0.23 9.81 -2.37
C CYS A 8 0.07 11.04 -3.24
N ALA A 9 0.00 12.24 -2.66
CA ALA A 9 0.30 13.49 -3.35
C ALA A 9 1.75 13.55 -3.83
N ARG A 10 2.69 13.13 -2.97
CA ARG A 10 4.12 13.10 -3.32
C ARG A 10 4.39 12.17 -4.50
N LEU A 11 3.87 10.95 -4.46
CA LEU A 11 4.08 9.98 -5.54
C LEU A 11 3.38 10.43 -6.83
N ALA A 12 2.22 11.07 -6.76
CA ALA A 12 1.56 11.64 -7.92
C ALA A 12 2.40 12.74 -8.59
N GLY A 13 3.20 13.48 -7.83
CA GLY A 13 4.14 14.47 -8.38
C GLY A 13 5.43 13.88 -8.95
N LEU A 14 5.79 12.66 -8.58
CA LEU A 14 7.04 12.01 -8.98
C LEU A 14 6.87 11.00 -10.10
N ILE A 15 5.82 10.20 -10.06
CA ILE A 15 5.55 9.15 -11.04
C ILE A 15 4.99 9.77 -12.32
N ARG A 16 5.57 9.39 -13.45
CA ARG A 16 5.13 9.76 -14.79
C ARG A 16 4.93 8.50 -15.59
N ASP A 17 3.75 8.39 -16.19
CA ASP A 17 3.41 7.34 -17.14
C ASP A 17 3.80 7.80 -18.56
N GLU A 18 4.36 6.88 -19.35
CA GLU A 18 4.71 7.10 -20.76
C GLU A 18 3.59 6.55 -21.67
N PRO A 19 3.49 7.04 -22.91
CA PRO A 19 2.44 6.62 -23.85
C PRO A 19 2.43 5.11 -24.17
N ASP A 20 3.55 4.44 -24.04
CA ASP A 20 3.71 3.00 -24.25
C ASP A 20 3.35 2.13 -23.01
N GLY A 21 2.89 2.77 -21.93
CA GLY A 21 2.55 2.12 -20.66
C GLY A 21 3.77 1.89 -19.74
N ALA A 22 4.95 2.31 -20.14
CA ALA A 22 6.10 2.37 -19.23
C ALA A 22 5.92 3.51 -18.22
N ASN A 23 6.75 3.52 -17.19
CA ASN A 23 6.80 4.62 -16.22
C ASN A 23 8.17 4.67 -15.53
N ASN A 24 8.43 5.80 -14.88
CA ASN A 24 9.71 6.10 -14.24
C ASN A 24 9.84 5.57 -12.79
N ARG A 25 9.11 4.51 -12.40
CA ARG A 25 9.10 4.02 -10.99
C ARG A 25 10.46 3.61 -10.44
N PHE A 26 11.36 3.13 -11.29
CA PHE A 26 12.70 2.71 -10.85
C PHE A 26 13.59 3.91 -10.55
N GLU A 27 13.54 4.96 -11.35
CA GLU A 27 14.22 6.24 -11.11
C GLU A 27 13.71 6.91 -9.84
N VAL A 28 12.38 6.92 -9.67
CA VAL A 28 11.73 7.44 -8.45
C VAL A 28 12.17 6.64 -7.24
N ALA A 29 12.18 5.31 -7.30
CA ALA A 29 12.64 4.46 -6.20
C ALA A 29 14.11 4.73 -5.84
N GLY A 30 14.98 4.91 -6.83
CA GLY A 30 16.37 5.29 -6.59
C GLY A 30 16.50 6.66 -5.91
N SER A 31 15.70 7.65 -6.32
CA SER A 31 15.66 8.96 -5.68
C SER A 31 15.16 8.88 -4.23
N LEU A 32 14.11 8.10 -3.97
CA LEU A 32 13.60 7.86 -2.61
C LEU A 32 14.63 7.14 -1.74
N ASN A 33 15.35 6.16 -2.28
CA ASN A 33 16.46 5.51 -1.58
C ASN A 33 17.53 6.50 -1.16
N ARG A 34 17.94 7.41 -2.05
CA ARG A 34 18.93 8.47 -1.74
C ARG A 34 18.45 9.37 -0.60
N GLU A 35 17.18 9.75 -0.61
CA GLU A 35 16.61 10.58 0.45
C GLU A 35 16.57 9.84 1.79
N ILE A 36 16.18 8.56 1.78
CA ILE A 36 16.16 7.71 2.99
C ILE A 36 17.59 7.53 3.52
N GLN A 37 18.56 7.28 2.65
CA GLN A 37 19.98 7.22 3.04
C GLN A 37 20.43 8.51 3.72
N ALA A 38 20.13 9.65 3.12
CA ALA A 38 20.50 10.96 3.69
C ALA A 38 19.83 11.19 5.05
N ALA A 39 18.54 10.85 5.19
CA ALA A 39 17.79 11.02 6.44
C ALA A 39 18.30 10.13 7.59
N PHE A 40 18.87 8.97 7.28
CA PHE A 40 19.37 8.01 8.28
C PHE A 40 20.89 7.94 8.40
N GLY A 41 21.64 8.89 7.81
CA GLY A 41 23.09 9.00 7.97
C GLY A 41 23.91 8.20 6.98
N GLY A 42 23.32 7.65 5.91
CA GLY A 42 24.02 6.93 4.86
C GLY A 42 24.54 5.54 5.26
N GLY A 43 25.50 5.02 4.49
CA GLY A 43 26.19 3.77 4.81
C GLY A 43 25.44 2.48 4.49
N PHE A 44 24.32 2.53 3.78
CA PHE A 44 23.55 1.36 3.35
C PHE A 44 22.93 1.59 1.96
N ASP A 45 22.67 0.51 1.24
CA ASP A 45 21.79 0.55 0.08
C ASP A 45 20.36 0.77 0.56
N GLY A 46 19.59 1.63 -0.12
CA GLY A 46 18.24 1.99 0.30
C GLY A 46 17.28 0.80 0.38
N PRO A 47 16.09 0.97 0.97
CA PRO A 47 15.17 -0.14 1.15
C PRO A 47 14.57 -0.65 -0.16
N PHE A 48 14.35 0.20 -1.16
CA PHE A 48 13.84 -0.24 -2.47
C PHE A 48 14.89 -1.01 -3.24
N TRP A 49 14.46 -2.10 -3.90
CA TRP A 49 15.33 -2.98 -4.66
C TRP A 49 14.58 -3.72 -5.77
N GLY A 50 15.33 -4.22 -6.75
CA GLY A 50 14.81 -4.97 -7.87
C GLY A 50 14.55 -4.09 -9.09
N HIS A 51 15.21 -4.40 -10.19
CA HIS A 51 14.99 -3.78 -11.50
C HIS A 51 15.32 -4.80 -12.60
N PRO A 52 14.87 -4.58 -13.84
CA PRO A 52 15.20 -5.46 -14.97
C PRO A 52 16.71 -5.61 -15.16
N SER A 53 17.14 -6.82 -15.55
CA SER A 53 18.52 -7.08 -15.95
C SER A 53 18.89 -6.23 -17.17
N GLY A 54 20.15 -5.80 -17.24
CA GLY A 54 20.64 -4.93 -18.31
C GLY A 54 20.39 -3.43 -18.10
N HIS A 55 19.63 -3.04 -17.06
CA HIS A 55 19.44 -1.64 -16.68
C HIS A 55 20.26 -1.31 -15.43
N ARG A 56 20.59 -0.03 -15.29
CA ARG A 56 21.23 0.51 -14.09
C ARG A 56 20.49 1.77 -13.65
N TYR A 57 20.12 1.79 -12.38
CA TYR A 57 19.46 2.94 -11.77
C TYR A 57 20.28 3.43 -10.58
N PRO A 58 20.65 4.71 -10.50
CA PRO A 58 21.36 5.26 -9.35
C PRO A 58 20.60 4.96 -8.04
N HIS A 59 21.34 4.54 -7.01
CA HIS A 59 20.81 4.21 -5.68
C HIS A 59 19.74 3.09 -5.63
N LEU A 60 19.63 2.27 -6.68
CA LEU A 60 18.71 1.15 -6.71
C LEU A 60 19.45 -0.16 -7.02
N SER A 61 19.51 -1.06 -6.07
CA SER A 61 20.10 -2.37 -6.23
C SER A 61 19.19 -3.33 -7.01
N ALA A 62 19.74 -4.18 -7.87
CA ALA A 62 19.01 -5.23 -8.56
C ALA A 62 18.53 -6.34 -7.60
N THR A 63 19.18 -6.51 -6.47
CA THR A 63 18.90 -7.55 -5.47
C THR A 63 18.59 -6.91 -4.11
N ARG A 64 17.93 -7.68 -3.25
CA ARG A 64 17.65 -7.26 -1.88
C ARG A 64 18.96 -6.90 -1.16
N PRO A 65 19.04 -5.68 -0.54
CA PRO A 65 20.21 -5.26 0.22
C PRO A 65 20.53 -6.23 1.36
N ARG A 66 21.84 -6.45 1.57
CA ARG A 66 22.35 -7.29 2.67
C ARG A 66 23.57 -6.63 3.30
N PRO A 67 23.48 -6.14 4.55
CA PRO A 67 22.30 -6.18 5.43
C PRO A 67 21.18 -5.26 4.90
N PHE A 68 19.93 -5.56 5.29
CA PHE A 68 18.81 -4.64 5.03
C PHE A 68 18.97 -3.38 5.91
N PRO A 69 18.55 -2.19 5.46
CA PRO A 69 18.74 -0.94 6.19
C PRO A 69 18.28 -1.02 7.65
N PRO A 70 19.15 -0.75 8.65
CA PRO A 70 18.89 -1.11 10.04
C PRO A 70 17.76 -0.33 10.71
N ARG A 71 17.41 0.85 10.16
CA ARG A 71 16.35 1.71 10.70
C ARG A 71 15.05 1.66 9.87
N VAL A 72 15.04 0.87 8.82
CA VAL A 72 13.87 0.69 7.94
C VAL A 72 13.34 -0.72 8.14
N ARG A 73 12.07 -0.84 8.45
CA ARG A 73 11.43 -2.16 8.59
C ARG A 73 11.07 -2.72 7.22
N GLU A 74 11.33 -4.00 7.00
CA GLU A 74 11.02 -4.66 5.74
C GLU A 74 9.52 -4.88 5.52
N GLY A 75 8.74 -4.96 6.59
CA GLY A 75 7.29 -5.08 6.56
C GLY A 75 6.65 -4.13 7.55
N ARG A 76 5.46 -3.64 7.22
CA ARG A 76 4.63 -2.83 8.10
C ARG A 76 4.14 -3.66 9.30
N LEU A 77 3.59 -3.00 10.31
CA LEU A 77 3.03 -3.67 11.49
C LEU A 77 1.97 -4.70 11.12
N VAL A 78 1.05 -4.36 10.24
CA VAL A 78 -0.02 -5.26 9.77
C VAL A 78 0.54 -6.53 9.14
N GLU A 79 1.56 -6.41 8.30
CA GLU A 79 2.18 -7.55 7.62
C GLU A 79 2.91 -8.45 8.61
N ARG A 80 3.56 -7.89 9.61
CA ARG A 80 4.23 -8.68 10.68
C ARG A 80 3.23 -9.45 11.55
N ARG A 81 2.02 -8.91 11.77
CA ARG A 81 0.94 -9.61 12.47
C ARG A 81 0.35 -10.74 11.64
N LEU A 82 0.39 -10.63 10.33
CA LEU A 82 -0.03 -11.66 9.37
C LEU A 82 1.08 -12.68 9.04
N ALA A 83 2.09 -12.83 9.90
CA ALA A 83 3.32 -13.59 9.64
C ALA A 83 3.14 -15.06 9.22
N SER A 84 1.97 -15.67 9.42
CA SER A 84 1.61 -17.01 8.90
C SER A 84 1.43 -17.05 7.37
N ARG A 85 1.36 -15.91 6.70
CA ARG A 85 1.19 -15.78 5.24
C ARG A 85 2.52 -15.36 4.61
N ARG A 86 2.78 -15.81 3.39
CA ARG A 86 3.98 -15.41 2.62
C ARG A 86 3.85 -13.96 2.19
N ILE A 87 4.28 -13.05 3.06
CA ILE A 87 4.25 -11.62 2.85
C ILE A 87 5.38 -11.25 1.88
N GLN A 88 5.06 -10.39 0.91
CA GLN A 88 6.04 -9.83 -0.01
C GLN A 88 6.51 -8.49 0.54
N SER A 89 7.82 -8.22 0.40
CA SER A 89 8.38 -6.95 0.83
C SER A 89 7.77 -5.77 0.05
N PRO A 90 7.24 -4.74 0.74
CA PRO A 90 6.74 -3.52 0.08
C PRO A 90 7.85 -2.73 -0.64
N TRP A 91 9.10 -3.10 -0.44
CA TRP A 91 10.26 -2.47 -1.07
C TRP A 91 10.70 -3.14 -2.37
N LYS A 92 10.15 -4.31 -2.68
CA LYS A 92 10.49 -5.05 -3.90
C LYS A 92 9.77 -4.48 -5.12
N LEU A 93 10.53 -4.13 -6.17
CA LEU A 93 10.01 -3.45 -7.35
C LEU A 93 9.91 -4.34 -8.60
N PHE A 94 10.66 -5.43 -8.68
CA PHE A 94 10.74 -6.23 -9.90
C PHE A 94 10.60 -7.72 -9.63
N THR A 95 10.24 -8.48 -10.65
CA THR A 95 9.90 -9.89 -10.65
C THR A 95 8.51 -10.19 -10.05
N ARG A 96 8.19 -11.47 -9.90
CA ARG A 96 6.88 -11.92 -9.39
C ARG A 96 6.61 -11.35 -8.00
N ALA A 97 5.38 -10.90 -7.77
CA ALA A 97 4.93 -10.32 -6.51
C ALA A 97 5.70 -9.05 -6.08
N SER A 98 5.85 -8.11 -7.00
CA SER A 98 6.52 -6.82 -6.76
C SER A 98 5.55 -5.79 -6.19
N VAL A 99 5.23 -5.93 -4.91
CA VAL A 99 4.28 -5.07 -4.19
C VAL A 99 4.74 -3.61 -4.17
N GLY A 100 6.05 -3.36 -4.05
CA GLY A 100 6.59 -2.00 -4.10
C GLY A 100 6.28 -1.27 -5.39
N SER A 101 6.37 -1.94 -6.55
CA SER A 101 5.96 -1.35 -7.82
C SER A 101 4.48 -1.02 -7.86
N GLN A 102 3.63 -1.93 -7.39
CA GLN A 102 2.18 -1.69 -7.32
C GLN A 102 1.86 -0.49 -6.43
N THR A 103 2.55 -0.34 -5.31
CA THR A 103 2.41 0.81 -4.41
C THR A 103 2.83 2.12 -5.09
N LEU A 104 4.02 2.15 -5.70
CA LEU A 104 4.51 3.38 -6.34
C LEU A 104 3.60 3.88 -7.46
N VAL A 105 3.06 2.98 -8.29
CA VAL A 105 2.18 3.38 -9.41
C VAL A 105 0.70 3.44 -9.02
N GLY A 106 0.27 2.78 -7.97
CA GLY A 106 -1.12 2.77 -7.50
C GLY A 106 -1.49 4.02 -6.70
N LEU A 107 -0.61 4.50 -5.81
CA LEU A 107 -0.90 5.66 -4.97
C LEU A 107 -1.16 6.96 -5.76
N PRO A 108 -0.54 7.25 -6.92
CA PRO A 108 -0.98 8.32 -7.81
C PRO A 108 -2.45 8.21 -8.25
N ALA A 109 -2.96 7.01 -8.50
CA ALA A 109 -4.37 6.82 -8.83
C ALA A 109 -5.28 7.13 -7.62
N VAL A 110 -4.87 6.71 -6.42
CA VAL A 110 -5.56 7.09 -5.18
C VAL A 110 -5.56 8.61 -4.99
N HIS A 111 -4.45 9.28 -5.28
CA HIS A 111 -4.38 10.75 -5.23
C HIS A 111 -5.41 11.40 -6.16
N ARG A 112 -5.56 10.90 -7.39
CA ARG A 112 -6.58 11.42 -8.33
C ARG A 112 -8.00 11.29 -7.75
N LEU A 113 -8.34 10.17 -7.13
CA LEU A 113 -9.64 10.01 -6.47
C LEU A 113 -9.83 10.98 -5.30
N LEU A 114 -8.79 11.22 -4.53
CA LEU A 114 -8.80 12.12 -3.36
C LEU A 114 -8.82 13.62 -3.73
N THR A 115 -8.56 13.95 -5.00
CA THR A 115 -8.55 15.33 -5.52
C THR A 115 -9.59 15.58 -6.60
N ASP A 116 -10.33 14.57 -7.02
CA ASP A 116 -11.44 14.69 -7.95
C ASP A 116 -12.53 15.61 -7.39
N ALA A 117 -13.04 16.55 -8.20
CA ALA A 117 -13.97 17.56 -7.74
C ALA A 117 -15.29 17.00 -7.17
N VAL A 118 -15.72 15.82 -7.64
CA VAL A 118 -16.96 15.17 -7.20
C VAL A 118 -16.72 14.26 -5.99
N LEU A 119 -15.59 13.56 -5.97
CA LEU A 119 -15.30 12.53 -4.95
C LEU A 119 -14.64 13.12 -3.70
N ALA A 120 -13.73 14.08 -3.87
CA ALA A 120 -12.90 14.60 -2.79
C ALA A 120 -13.67 15.09 -1.54
N PRO A 121 -14.83 15.77 -1.66
CA PRO A 121 -15.57 16.19 -0.47
C PRO A 121 -16.02 15.02 0.41
N ARG A 122 -16.26 13.84 -0.16
CA ARG A 122 -16.78 12.65 0.47
C ARG A 122 -15.74 11.57 0.76
N ALA A 123 -14.59 11.60 0.06
CA ALA A 123 -13.56 10.57 0.15
C ALA A 123 -12.66 10.72 1.39
N ARG A 124 -12.46 9.63 2.11
CA ARG A 124 -11.58 9.54 3.28
C ARG A 124 -10.68 8.32 3.18
N LEU A 125 -9.40 8.49 3.51
CA LEU A 125 -8.44 7.39 3.61
C LEU A 125 -8.57 6.70 4.97
N TRP A 126 -8.90 5.44 4.96
CA TRP A 126 -8.88 4.60 6.15
C TRP A 126 -7.48 3.97 6.35
N PRO A 127 -6.98 3.86 7.59
CA PRO A 127 -7.49 4.41 8.84
C PRO A 127 -7.00 5.84 9.13
N PHE A 128 -6.26 6.47 8.21
CA PHE A 128 -5.57 7.76 8.41
C PHE A 128 -6.52 8.91 8.75
N GLU A 129 -7.68 8.96 8.12
CA GLU A 129 -8.63 10.08 8.21
C GLU A 129 -9.94 9.68 8.89
N THR A 130 -10.15 8.39 9.16
CA THR A 130 -11.40 7.86 9.76
C THR A 130 -11.22 7.40 11.19
N ALA A 131 -10.00 7.27 11.70
CA ALA A 131 -9.67 6.83 13.06
C ALA A 131 -10.34 5.49 13.46
N TRP A 132 -10.32 4.50 12.55
CA TRP A 132 -10.99 3.20 12.71
C TRP A 132 -12.53 3.28 12.69
N ASP A 133 -13.08 4.41 12.31
CA ASP A 133 -14.50 4.56 12.08
C ASP A 133 -14.80 4.45 10.58
N ALA A 134 -15.69 3.55 10.23
CA ALA A 134 -16.17 3.39 8.87
C ALA A 134 -17.39 4.29 8.59
N ALA A 135 -17.99 4.89 9.62
CA ALA A 135 -19.16 5.73 9.48
C ALA A 135 -18.76 7.13 8.98
N VAL A 136 -18.42 7.23 7.71
CA VAL A 136 -18.15 8.53 7.06
C VAL A 136 -19.42 9.30 6.70
N GLY A 137 -20.57 8.91 7.28
CA GLY A 137 -21.87 9.55 7.11
C GLY A 137 -22.47 9.38 5.71
N GLY A 138 -23.76 9.11 5.63
CA GLY A 138 -24.60 9.09 4.44
C GLY A 138 -23.96 8.61 3.12
N ASP A 139 -23.47 9.52 2.30
CA ASP A 139 -22.87 9.27 0.99
C ASP A 139 -21.34 9.27 0.99
N GLY A 140 -20.72 9.12 2.16
CA GLY A 140 -19.27 9.10 2.31
C GLY A 140 -18.61 7.91 1.59
N ILE A 141 -17.35 8.12 1.14
CA ILE A 141 -16.53 7.13 0.44
C ILE A 141 -15.30 6.81 1.30
N VAL A 142 -15.17 5.56 1.71
CA VAL A 142 -13.97 5.05 2.38
C VAL A 142 -13.03 4.43 1.34
N ILE A 143 -11.81 4.94 1.27
CA ILE A 143 -10.73 4.34 0.47
C ILE A 143 -9.81 3.60 1.43
N ALA A 144 -9.73 2.28 1.29
CA ALA A 144 -8.97 1.43 2.18
C ALA A 144 -8.16 0.40 1.40
N GLU A 145 -7.02 0.00 1.97
CA GLU A 145 -6.24 -1.11 1.44
C GLU A 145 -6.93 -2.43 1.79
N LEU A 146 -7.08 -3.27 0.80
CA LEU A 146 -7.66 -4.59 0.96
C LEU A 146 -6.74 -5.64 0.33
N TRP A 147 -6.60 -6.76 1.00
CA TRP A 147 -5.87 -7.90 0.48
C TRP A 147 -6.84 -8.95 -0.04
N PRO A 148 -7.09 -9.03 -1.36
CA PRO A 148 -8.17 -9.86 -1.92
C PRO A 148 -8.06 -11.35 -1.57
N SER A 149 -6.86 -11.85 -1.26
CA SER A 149 -6.67 -13.25 -0.85
C SER A 149 -7.15 -13.57 0.58
N LEU A 150 -7.63 -12.57 1.33
CA LEU A 150 -8.32 -12.80 2.61
C LEU A 150 -9.73 -13.37 2.42
N VAL A 151 -10.33 -13.15 1.24
CA VAL A 151 -11.66 -13.64 0.87
C VAL A 151 -11.52 -14.85 -0.06
N ASP A 152 -12.28 -15.91 0.20
CA ASP A 152 -12.32 -17.09 -0.68
C ASP A 152 -13.00 -16.72 -2.01
N CYS A 153 -12.34 -17.01 -3.12
CA CYS A 153 -12.82 -16.66 -4.45
C CYS A 153 -13.00 -17.88 -5.38
N ARG A 154 -12.98 -19.10 -4.83
CA ARG A 154 -13.00 -20.33 -5.63
C ARG A 154 -14.29 -20.50 -6.40
N ASP A 155 -15.41 -20.09 -5.83
CA ASP A 155 -16.75 -20.27 -6.41
C ASP A 155 -17.13 -19.15 -7.40
N GLN A 156 -16.25 -18.18 -7.63
CA GLN A 156 -16.52 -17.11 -8.57
C GLN A 156 -16.36 -17.56 -10.03
N PRO A 157 -17.32 -17.22 -10.93
CA PRO A 157 -17.41 -17.81 -12.28
C PRO A 157 -16.43 -17.22 -13.31
N TYR A 158 -15.45 -16.44 -12.89
CA TYR A 158 -14.53 -15.77 -13.80
C TYR A 158 -13.30 -16.62 -14.11
N PRO A 159 -12.80 -16.65 -15.36
CA PRO A 159 -11.61 -17.43 -15.72
C PRO A 159 -10.32 -16.82 -15.15
N ILE A 160 -10.27 -15.50 -14.98
CA ILE A 160 -9.10 -14.78 -14.48
C ILE A 160 -9.14 -14.72 -12.95
N LYS A 161 -8.05 -15.12 -12.30
CA LYS A 161 -7.96 -15.14 -10.83
C LYS A 161 -8.28 -13.80 -10.19
N ASP A 162 -7.72 -12.72 -10.72
CA ASP A 162 -7.89 -11.38 -10.16
C ASP A 162 -9.36 -10.91 -10.27
N ALA A 163 -10.03 -11.25 -11.37
CA ALA A 163 -11.47 -10.99 -11.52
C ALA A 163 -12.29 -11.75 -10.46
N ARG A 164 -11.95 -13.03 -10.19
CA ARG A 164 -12.57 -13.78 -9.10
C ARG A 164 -12.37 -13.13 -7.74
N GLN A 165 -11.17 -12.69 -7.46
CA GLN A 165 -10.85 -12.03 -6.20
C GLN A 165 -11.62 -10.73 -6.01
N VAL A 166 -11.71 -9.89 -7.05
CA VAL A 166 -12.48 -8.64 -7.00
C VAL A 166 -13.98 -8.92 -6.79
N ALA A 167 -14.54 -9.89 -7.52
CA ALA A 167 -15.94 -10.28 -7.38
C ALA A 167 -16.23 -10.82 -5.97
N ALA A 168 -15.40 -11.71 -5.44
CA ALA A 168 -15.57 -12.27 -4.10
C ALA A 168 -15.53 -11.19 -3.01
N VAL A 169 -14.60 -10.24 -3.12
CA VAL A 169 -14.51 -9.11 -2.19
C VAL A 169 -15.75 -8.23 -2.25
N ARG A 170 -16.22 -7.91 -3.48
CA ARG A 170 -17.47 -7.15 -3.66
C ARG A 170 -18.65 -7.84 -3.00
N ASP A 171 -18.82 -9.14 -3.28
CA ASP A 171 -19.94 -9.92 -2.76
C ASP A 171 -19.86 -10.02 -1.23
N TRP A 172 -18.66 -10.31 -0.68
CA TRP A 172 -18.45 -10.30 0.76
C TRP A 172 -18.83 -8.94 1.40
N ALA A 173 -18.45 -7.82 0.78
CA ALA A 173 -18.75 -6.50 1.32
C ALA A 173 -20.25 -6.17 1.28
N LEU A 174 -20.98 -6.65 0.27
CA LEU A 174 -22.42 -6.43 0.13
C LEU A 174 -23.25 -7.38 0.99
N ASP A 175 -22.85 -8.66 1.06
CA ASP A 175 -23.62 -9.69 1.74
C ASP A 175 -23.37 -9.75 3.25
N ALA A 176 -22.25 -9.18 3.72
CA ALA A 176 -21.86 -9.20 5.12
C ALA A 176 -21.46 -7.82 5.65
N PRO A 177 -22.39 -6.82 5.65
CA PRO A 177 -22.07 -5.44 6.05
C PRO A 177 -21.53 -5.34 7.48
N ASP A 178 -22.03 -6.16 8.40
CA ASP A 178 -21.53 -6.20 9.79
C ASP A 178 -20.09 -6.76 9.87
N ALA A 179 -19.74 -7.71 9.01
CA ALA A 179 -18.36 -8.22 8.92
C ALA A 179 -17.42 -7.16 8.34
N LEU A 180 -17.87 -6.43 7.33
CA LEU A 180 -17.12 -5.30 6.78
C LEU A 180 -16.91 -4.22 7.84
N ALA A 181 -17.95 -3.83 8.57
CA ALA A 181 -17.86 -2.84 9.65
C ALA A 181 -16.86 -3.28 10.73
N ARG A 182 -16.91 -4.54 11.17
CA ARG A 182 -15.93 -5.10 12.12
C ARG A 182 -14.51 -5.08 11.55
N SER A 183 -14.35 -5.34 10.26
CA SER A 183 -13.05 -5.36 9.58
C SER A 183 -12.42 -3.97 9.44
N LEU A 184 -13.22 -2.92 9.50
CA LEU A 184 -12.79 -1.53 9.50
C LEU A 184 -12.58 -0.97 10.91
N ALA A 185 -12.99 -1.70 11.95
CA ALA A 185 -12.79 -1.31 13.34
C ALA A 185 -11.31 -1.45 13.75
N ARG A 186 -10.97 -0.83 14.88
CA ARG A 186 -9.63 -0.93 15.48
C ARG A 186 -9.27 -2.40 15.74
N PRO A 187 -8.13 -2.89 15.22
CA PRO A 187 -7.68 -4.25 15.49
C PRO A 187 -7.40 -4.47 16.97
N PRO A 188 -7.75 -5.64 17.52
CA PRO A 188 -7.49 -5.95 18.91
C PRO A 188 -6.00 -6.03 19.23
N GLY A 189 -5.62 -5.73 20.47
CA GLY A 189 -4.27 -5.91 20.97
C GLY A 189 -3.22 -4.95 20.39
N LEU A 190 -3.61 -3.83 19.77
CA LEU A 190 -2.67 -2.75 19.45
C LEU A 190 -2.34 -1.95 20.70
N THR A 191 -1.05 -1.71 20.93
CA THR A 191 -0.59 -0.68 21.86
C THR A 191 -0.86 0.72 21.29
N ASP A 192 -0.85 1.75 22.13
CA ASP A 192 -1.05 3.14 21.67
C ASP A 192 0.03 3.59 20.65
N ALA A 193 1.24 3.09 20.78
CA ALA A 193 2.33 3.37 19.84
C ALA A 193 2.10 2.69 18.48
N GLU A 194 1.64 1.45 18.48
CA GLU A 194 1.29 0.71 17.25
C GLU A 194 0.07 1.31 16.56
N GLU A 195 -0.92 1.72 17.33
CA GLU A 195 -2.09 2.41 16.81
C GLU A 195 -1.72 3.71 16.12
N ARG A 196 -0.89 4.54 16.76
CA ARG A 196 -0.37 5.77 16.13
C ARG A 196 0.39 5.46 14.85
N ALA A 197 1.28 4.46 14.87
CA ALA A 197 2.04 4.07 13.67
C ALA A 197 1.11 3.66 12.52
N ALA A 198 0.07 2.86 12.79
CA ALA A 198 -0.91 2.45 11.80
C ALA A 198 -1.73 3.62 11.25
N ARG A 199 -2.20 4.53 12.13
CA ARG A 199 -3.07 5.65 11.73
C ARG A 199 -2.33 6.81 11.07
N GLU A 200 -1.06 7.02 11.39
CA GLU A 200 -0.34 8.22 10.96
C GLU A 200 0.70 7.93 9.88
N ILE A 201 1.23 6.70 9.82
CA ILE A 201 2.41 6.39 9.01
C ILE A 201 2.19 5.18 8.10
N GLU A 202 1.84 4.01 8.66
CA GLU A 202 1.93 2.74 7.94
C GLU A 202 0.63 2.33 7.21
N GLY A 203 -0.52 2.81 7.68
CA GLY A 203 -1.82 2.31 7.22
C GLY A 203 -2.16 0.93 7.78
N TRP A 204 -3.27 0.36 7.31
CA TRP A 204 -3.73 -0.97 7.71
C TRP A 204 -4.44 -1.68 6.55
N ILE A 205 -4.60 -3.00 6.65
CA ILE A 205 -5.31 -3.83 5.66
C ILE A 205 -6.65 -4.25 6.22
N VAL A 206 -7.74 -4.00 5.50
CA VAL A 206 -9.10 -4.38 5.91
C VAL A 206 -9.20 -5.89 6.10
N GLY A 207 -9.79 -6.31 7.22
CA GLY A 207 -9.98 -7.73 7.54
C GLY A 207 -8.73 -8.47 8.03
N SER A 208 -7.63 -7.76 8.26
CA SER A 208 -6.43 -8.31 8.88
C SER A 208 -6.50 -8.14 10.39
N VAL A 209 -7.01 -9.14 11.09
CA VAL A 209 -7.11 -9.20 12.55
C VAL A 209 -6.24 -10.30 13.12
#